data_963b41cfd487909b528563638927ec91
#
_entry.id   963b41cfd487909b528563638927ec91
#
_cell.length_a   1.000
_cell.length_b   1.000
_cell.length_c   1.000
_cell.angle_alpha   90.00
_cell.angle_beta   90.00
_cell.angle_gamma   90.00
#
_symmetry.space_group_name_H-M   'P 1'
#
loop_
_entity.id
_entity.type
_entity.pdbx_description
1 polymer ?
#
loop_
_entity_poly.entity_id
_entity_poly.type
_entity_poly.pdbx_seq_one_letter_code
_entity_poly.pdbx_strand_id
1 'polypeptide(L)'
;WSRGLGDVYKRQVYAVLLKDAECGSLKYGRSIYDYQKGTMLFIAPGQVMGSEDDGLLHQPEGWVLVFHPEFLRGTPLASILKEYSYFSYSSSEALHLSERERTVVVDCLKDIAEELCHPIDKHSHALIADGIKLLLDRCIRFYDRQFVTRETLNSDLLTRFESLLYEYFHSSDPLDHGIPTVQWCADKLCLFQ
;
A
#
# COMPACT_ATOMS: atom_id res chain seq x y z
N TRP A 1 26.19 -4.62 1.71
CA TRP A 1 24.85 -5.27 1.75
C TRP A 1 24.47 -5.86 0.39
N SER A 2 25.41 -6.47 -0.31
CA SER A 2 25.11 -7.17 -1.55
C SER A 2 25.78 -8.54 -1.52
N ARG A 3 25.04 -9.55 -1.07
CA ARG A 3 25.21 -10.97 -1.47
C ARG A 3 23.97 -11.73 -1.01
N GLY A 4 23.16 -12.17 -1.98
CA GLY A 4 22.19 -13.24 -1.81
C GLY A 4 20.86 -12.82 -1.17
N LEU A 5 20.05 -11.99 -1.84
CA LEU A 5 18.62 -11.78 -1.52
C LEU A 5 17.75 -12.96 -2.01
N GLY A 6 18.29 -14.19 -1.92
CA GLY A 6 17.52 -15.41 -2.01
C GLY A 6 16.96 -15.87 -0.66
N ASP A 7 17.28 -15.17 0.43
CA ASP A 7 16.82 -15.53 1.76
C ASP A 7 15.49 -14.83 2.07
N VAL A 8 14.44 -15.63 1.98
CA VAL A 8 13.11 -15.36 2.50
C VAL A 8 13.21 -15.15 4.02
N TYR A 9 13.39 -13.91 4.46
CA TYR A 9 13.40 -13.60 5.90
C TYR A 9 11.98 -13.72 6.46
N LYS A 10 11.73 -14.75 7.24
CA LYS A 10 10.59 -14.79 8.17
C LYS A 10 10.89 -13.82 9.31
N ARG A 11 10.57 -12.54 9.09
CA ARG A 11 10.71 -11.53 10.13
C ARG A 11 9.60 -11.71 11.17
N GLN A 12 9.97 -11.75 12.44
CA GLN A 12 9.02 -11.73 13.57
C GLN A 12 8.68 -10.28 13.99
N VAL A 13 8.71 -9.36 13.04
CA VAL A 13 8.51 -7.92 13.27
C VAL A 13 7.46 -7.37 12.34
N TYR A 14 6.79 -6.32 12.77
CA TYR A 14 6.03 -5.45 11.88
C TYR A 14 6.98 -4.51 11.15
N ALA A 15 6.68 -4.23 9.90
CA ALA A 15 7.39 -3.20 9.15
C ALA A 15 6.40 -2.34 8.37
N VAL A 16 6.67 -1.04 8.38
CA VAL A 16 5.98 -0.03 7.58
C VAL A 16 7.02 0.63 6.68
N LEU A 17 6.81 0.54 5.38
CA LEU A 17 7.72 1.11 4.39
C LEU A 17 7.01 2.25 3.67
N LEU A 18 7.67 3.39 3.56
CA LEU A 18 7.28 4.49 2.69
C LEU A 18 8.36 4.65 1.64
N LYS A 19 8.00 4.51 0.38
CA LYS A 19 8.90 4.71 -0.73
C LYS A 19 8.85 6.14 -1.24
N ASP A 20 10.02 6.71 -1.48
CA ASP A 20 10.20 8.10 -1.89
C ASP A 20 10.83 8.28 -3.29
N ALA A 21 11.27 7.19 -3.92
CA ALA A 21 11.86 7.19 -5.26
C ALA A 21 11.10 6.27 -6.23
N GLU A 22 11.17 6.59 -7.51
CA GLU A 22 10.72 5.68 -8.58
C GLU A 22 11.77 4.60 -8.80
N CYS A 23 11.57 3.40 -8.29
CA CYS A 23 12.43 2.26 -8.57
C CYS A 23 11.66 0.95 -8.46
N GLY A 24 11.63 0.18 -9.54
CA GLY A 24 11.29 -1.23 -9.63
C GLY A 24 9.96 -1.72 -9.04
N SER A 25 9.58 -2.90 -9.42
CA SER A 25 8.45 -3.64 -8.86
C SER A 25 8.87 -4.41 -7.60
N LEU A 26 8.01 -4.47 -6.58
CA LEU A 26 8.22 -5.27 -5.38
C LEU A 26 7.24 -6.44 -5.36
N LYS A 27 7.74 -7.65 -5.12
CA LYS A 27 6.90 -8.81 -4.89
C LYS A 27 6.49 -8.87 -3.42
N TYR A 28 5.18 -8.86 -3.18
CA TYR A 28 4.60 -9.07 -1.87
C TYR A 28 3.63 -10.25 -1.94
N GLY A 29 3.99 -11.36 -1.31
CA GLY A 29 3.24 -12.60 -1.45
C GLY A 29 3.24 -13.10 -2.90
N ARG A 30 2.03 -13.24 -3.51
CA ARG A 30 1.85 -13.65 -4.91
C ARG A 30 1.64 -12.49 -5.88
N SER A 31 1.60 -11.26 -5.40
CA SER A 31 1.30 -10.07 -6.20
C SER A 31 2.56 -9.26 -6.48
N ILE A 32 2.62 -8.70 -7.67
CA ILE A 32 3.66 -7.74 -8.09
C ILE A 32 3.03 -6.35 -7.93
N TYR A 33 3.71 -5.46 -7.23
CA TYR A 33 3.27 -4.07 -7.05
C TYR A 33 4.13 -3.14 -7.88
N ASP A 34 3.46 -2.30 -8.66
CA ASP A 34 4.09 -1.15 -9.29
C ASP A 34 4.31 -0.07 -8.22
N TYR A 35 5.57 0.14 -7.88
CA TYR A 35 6.00 0.89 -6.73
C TYR A 35 6.26 2.35 -7.14
N GLN A 36 5.24 3.17 -7.07
CA GLN A 36 5.34 4.61 -7.34
C GLN A 36 5.78 5.40 -6.09
N LYS A 37 6.32 6.59 -6.30
CA LYS A 37 6.64 7.55 -5.21
C LYS A 37 5.40 7.84 -4.36
N GLY A 38 5.56 7.84 -3.03
CA GLY A 38 4.46 8.03 -2.10
C GLY A 38 3.65 6.76 -1.82
N THR A 39 4.19 5.59 -2.13
CA THR A 39 3.56 4.30 -1.84
C THR A 39 4.01 3.76 -0.48
N MET A 40 3.04 3.32 0.33
CA MET A 40 3.31 2.64 1.60
C MET A 40 2.96 1.16 1.53
N LEU A 41 3.78 0.35 2.21
CA LEU A 41 3.54 -1.07 2.45
C LEU A 41 3.58 -1.39 3.94
N PHE A 42 2.73 -2.33 4.33
CA PHE A 42 2.59 -2.80 5.70
C PHE A 42 2.83 -4.31 5.75
N ILE A 43 3.73 -4.75 6.60
CA ILE A 43 4.16 -6.12 6.69
C ILE A 43 3.95 -6.61 8.11
N ALA A 44 3.18 -7.68 8.25
CA ALA A 44 3.00 -8.36 9.53
C ALA A 44 4.09 -9.42 9.79
N PRO A 45 4.29 -9.82 11.04
CA PRO A 45 5.16 -10.94 11.38
C PRO A 45 4.81 -12.21 10.59
N GLY A 46 5.82 -12.86 10.06
CA GLY A 46 5.67 -14.10 9.28
C GLY A 46 5.35 -13.91 7.80
N GLN A 47 5.10 -12.68 7.35
CA GLN A 47 4.94 -12.41 5.92
C GLN A 47 6.29 -12.38 5.21
N VAL A 48 6.30 -12.91 3.99
CA VAL A 48 7.47 -13.01 3.14
C VAL A 48 7.49 -11.84 2.15
N MET A 49 8.57 -11.08 2.15
CA MET A 49 8.88 -10.11 1.10
C MET A 49 9.99 -10.63 0.21
N GLY A 50 9.85 -10.46 -1.10
CA GLY A 50 10.91 -10.65 -2.08
C GLY A 50 10.99 -9.44 -3.00
N SER A 51 12.20 -9.05 -3.40
CA SER A 51 12.41 -8.21 -4.58
C SER A 51 12.80 -9.11 -5.74
N GLU A 52 12.34 -8.81 -6.96
CA GLU A 52 12.96 -9.39 -8.14
C GLU A 52 14.35 -8.78 -8.29
N ASP A 53 15.35 -9.65 -8.41
CA ASP A 53 16.68 -9.22 -8.77
C ASP A 53 16.69 -9.04 -10.31
N ASP A 54 16.56 -7.79 -10.74
CA ASP A 54 16.65 -7.41 -12.16
C ASP A 54 18.11 -7.14 -12.59
N GLY A 55 19.06 -7.45 -11.70
CA GLY A 55 20.49 -7.21 -11.94
C GLY A 55 20.90 -5.74 -11.88
N LEU A 56 20.00 -4.84 -11.52
CA LEU A 56 20.28 -3.41 -11.37
C LEU A 56 20.51 -3.05 -9.90
N LEU A 57 21.42 -2.14 -9.64
CA LEU A 57 21.63 -1.56 -8.32
C LEU A 57 20.54 -0.51 -8.06
N HIS A 58 19.47 -0.93 -7.38
CA HIS A 58 18.47 0.02 -6.90
C HIS A 58 18.92 0.60 -5.56
N GLN A 59 18.96 1.91 -5.47
CA GLN A 59 19.15 2.62 -4.22
C GLN A 59 17.76 3.04 -3.69
N PRO A 60 17.16 2.27 -2.77
CA PRO A 60 15.84 2.62 -2.24
C PRO A 60 15.96 3.89 -1.41
N GLU A 61 15.20 4.91 -1.79
CA GLU A 61 15.01 6.11 -0.99
C GLU A 61 13.65 6.04 -0.30
N GLY A 62 13.59 6.41 0.97
CA GLY A 62 12.36 6.42 1.74
C GLY A 62 12.54 6.15 3.23
N TRP A 63 11.46 5.76 3.88
CA TRP A 63 11.42 5.49 5.31
C TRP A 63 11.06 4.04 5.57
N VAL A 64 11.69 3.45 6.57
CA VAL A 64 11.36 2.11 7.06
C VAL A 64 11.21 2.21 8.58
N LEU A 65 10.01 1.94 9.07
CA LEU A 65 9.73 1.77 10.49
C LEU A 65 9.59 0.28 10.76
N VAL A 66 10.42 -0.25 11.66
CA VAL A 66 10.39 -1.67 12.07
C VAL A 66 10.23 -1.74 13.58
N PHE A 67 9.27 -2.55 14.05
CA PHE A 67 9.07 -2.76 15.47
C PHE A 67 8.67 -4.21 15.78
N HIS A 68 9.15 -4.71 16.93
CA HIS A 68 8.78 -6.04 17.40
C HIS A 68 7.48 -5.98 18.20
N PRO A 69 6.56 -6.96 18.11
CA PRO A 69 5.33 -6.98 18.90
C PRO A 69 5.53 -6.82 20.40
N GLU A 70 6.63 -7.38 20.93
CA GLU A 70 6.98 -7.26 22.36
C GLU A 70 7.23 -5.81 22.80
N PHE A 71 7.71 -4.94 21.89
CA PHE A 71 7.88 -3.53 22.20
C PHE A 71 6.57 -2.86 22.59
N LEU A 72 5.45 -3.32 22.02
CA LEU A 72 4.14 -2.76 22.29
C LEU A 72 3.45 -3.34 23.54
N ARG A 73 4.07 -4.32 24.21
CA ARG A 73 3.47 -4.97 25.38
C ARG A 73 3.17 -3.93 26.47
N GLY A 74 1.93 -3.95 26.99
CA GLY A 74 1.45 -3.00 27.99
C GLY A 74 0.99 -1.66 27.44
N THR A 75 1.04 -1.45 26.14
CA THR A 75 0.49 -0.25 25.49
C THR A 75 -0.92 -0.50 24.92
N PRO A 76 -1.76 0.53 24.77
CA PRO A 76 -3.05 0.39 24.10
C PRO A 76 -2.94 -0.14 22.66
N LEU A 77 -1.86 0.17 21.96
CA LEU A 77 -1.61 -0.27 20.59
C LEU A 77 -1.50 -1.79 20.48
N ALA A 78 -0.94 -2.48 21.48
CA ALA A 78 -0.80 -3.94 21.47
C ALA A 78 -2.13 -4.67 21.30
N SER A 79 -3.22 -4.15 21.88
CA SER A 79 -4.55 -4.76 21.83
C SER A 79 -5.26 -4.55 20.51
N ILE A 80 -5.06 -3.40 19.87
CA ILE A 80 -5.76 -3.00 18.64
C ILE A 80 -4.96 -3.26 17.38
N LEU A 81 -3.68 -3.67 17.49
CA LEU A 81 -2.79 -3.85 16.33
C LEU A 81 -3.35 -4.85 15.29
N LYS A 82 -4.10 -5.85 15.74
CA LYS A 82 -4.75 -6.85 14.88
C LYS A 82 -5.97 -6.30 14.13
N GLU A 83 -6.51 -5.18 14.56
CA GLU A 83 -7.68 -4.54 13.93
C GLU A 83 -7.29 -3.74 12.70
N TYR A 84 -5.99 -3.41 12.54
CA TYR A 84 -5.49 -2.75 11.34
C TYR A 84 -5.47 -3.74 10.16
N SER A 85 -6.53 -3.68 9.35
CA SER A 85 -6.80 -4.63 8.24
C SER A 85 -5.66 -4.71 7.22
N TYR A 86 -4.92 -3.64 7.03
CA TYR A 86 -3.82 -3.58 6.06
C TYR A 86 -2.57 -4.42 6.46
N PHE A 87 -2.51 -4.93 7.69
CA PHE A 87 -1.55 -5.95 8.08
C PHE A 87 -2.02 -7.38 7.78
N SER A 88 -3.28 -7.58 7.33
CA SER A 88 -3.80 -8.90 7.02
C SER A 88 -3.47 -9.33 5.59
N TYR A 89 -3.37 -10.65 5.36
CA TYR A 89 -3.11 -11.22 4.03
C TYR A 89 -4.16 -10.86 2.97
N SER A 90 -5.39 -10.56 3.39
CA SER A 90 -6.49 -10.20 2.51
C SER A 90 -6.41 -8.75 1.99
N SER A 91 -5.64 -7.90 2.64
CA SER A 91 -5.44 -6.50 2.25
C SER A 91 -4.05 -6.27 1.67
N SER A 92 -3.67 -7.07 0.69
CA SER A 92 -2.37 -6.97 0.03
C SER A 92 -2.23 -5.75 -0.91
N GLU A 93 -3.03 -4.72 -0.73
CA GLU A 93 -2.96 -3.51 -1.55
C GLU A 93 -2.06 -2.46 -0.91
N ALA A 94 -1.16 -1.91 -1.70
CA ALA A 94 -0.33 -0.79 -1.29
C ALA A 94 -1.19 0.46 -1.07
N LEU A 95 -0.84 1.28 -0.09
CA LEU A 95 -1.47 2.56 0.15
C LEU A 95 -0.76 3.64 -0.69
N HIS A 96 -1.50 4.29 -1.58
CA HIS A 96 -1.02 5.40 -2.38
C HIS A 96 -1.39 6.72 -1.71
N LEU A 97 -0.36 7.48 -1.33
CA LEU A 97 -0.52 8.75 -0.64
C LEU A 97 -0.56 9.92 -1.62
N SER A 98 -1.46 10.88 -1.37
CA SER A 98 -1.33 12.21 -1.94
C SER A 98 -0.13 12.94 -1.31
N GLU A 99 0.37 14.00 -1.94
CA GLU A 99 1.50 14.79 -1.42
C GLU A 99 1.24 15.33 0.00
N ARG A 100 0.01 15.73 0.29
CA ARG A 100 -0.38 16.17 1.63
C ARG A 100 -0.33 15.03 2.66
N GLU A 101 -0.85 13.86 2.31
CA GLU A 101 -0.83 12.69 3.17
C GLU A 101 0.60 12.19 3.40
N ARG A 102 1.42 12.23 2.34
CA ARG A 102 2.84 11.92 2.44
C ARG A 102 3.57 12.82 3.43
N THR A 103 3.34 14.13 3.38
CA THR A 103 3.91 15.08 4.35
C THR A 103 3.51 14.67 5.77
N VAL A 104 2.24 14.39 6.01
CA VAL A 104 1.72 13.97 7.31
C VAL A 104 2.38 12.67 7.81
N VAL A 105 2.61 11.69 6.94
CA VAL A 105 3.28 10.42 7.27
C VAL A 105 4.75 10.67 7.60
N VAL A 106 5.44 11.44 6.78
CA VAL A 106 6.87 11.77 7.00
C VAL A 106 7.07 12.49 8.32
N ASP A 107 6.20 13.42 8.67
CA ASP A 107 6.27 14.13 9.94
C ASP A 107 6.11 13.17 11.13
N CYS A 108 5.13 12.25 11.08
CA CYS A 108 5.01 11.19 12.11
C CYS A 108 6.27 10.32 12.22
N LEU A 109 6.88 9.95 11.09
CA LEU A 109 8.09 9.13 11.10
C LEU A 109 9.29 9.90 11.66
N LYS A 110 9.38 11.21 11.39
CA LYS A 110 10.40 12.10 11.97
C LYS A 110 10.23 12.24 13.47
N ASP A 111 9.01 12.46 13.96
CA ASP A 111 8.73 12.58 15.39
C ASP A 111 9.15 11.30 16.14
N ILE A 112 8.84 10.10 15.58
CA ILE A 112 9.29 8.83 16.14
C ILE A 112 10.82 8.72 16.10
N ALA A 113 11.46 9.12 15.01
CA ALA A 113 12.91 9.06 14.87
C ALA A 113 13.61 10.02 15.82
N GLU A 114 13.05 11.20 16.06
CA GLU A 114 13.56 12.19 17.00
C GLU A 114 13.50 11.65 18.44
N GLU A 115 12.36 11.05 18.85
CA GLU A 115 12.24 10.43 20.17
C GLU A 115 13.26 9.28 20.37
N LEU A 116 13.53 8.50 19.31
CA LEU A 116 14.55 7.45 19.35
C LEU A 116 16.00 8.00 19.49
N CYS A 117 16.24 9.25 19.11
CA CYS A 117 17.54 9.91 19.26
C CYS A 117 17.72 10.55 20.63
N HIS A 118 16.64 10.78 21.40
CA HIS A 118 16.71 11.30 22.76
C HIS A 118 17.25 10.25 23.74
N PRO A 119 17.85 10.69 24.87
CA PRO A 119 18.17 9.76 25.96
C PRO A 119 16.91 9.05 26.46
N ILE A 120 16.96 7.72 26.50
CA ILE A 120 15.81 6.90 26.91
C ILE A 120 15.45 7.20 28.36
N ASP A 121 14.19 7.56 28.59
CA ASP A 121 13.63 7.78 29.91
C ASP A 121 12.35 6.94 30.13
N LYS A 122 11.70 7.14 31.27
CA LYS A 122 10.46 6.41 31.64
C LYS A 122 9.26 6.69 30.72
N HIS A 123 9.31 7.73 29.90
CA HIS A 123 8.23 8.15 28.99
C HIS A 123 8.49 7.72 27.55
N SER A 124 9.74 7.50 27.15
CA SER A 124 10.12 7.21 25.75
C SER A 124 9.36 6.02 25.16
N HIS A 125 9.17 4.95 25.93
CA HIS A 125 8.42 3.78 25.47
C HIS A 125 6.95 4.13 25.09
N ALA A 126 6.28 4.92 25.93
CA ALA A 126 4.89 5.35 25.67
C ALA A 126 4.83 6.31 24.48
N LEU A 127 5.72 7.30 24.44
CA LEU A 127 5.76 8.29 23.36
C LEU A 127 6.00 7.65 21.98
N ILE A 128 6.94 6.71 21.89
CA ILE A 128 7.19 5.97 20.65
C ILE A 128 5.97 5.12 20.26
N ALA A 129 5.35 4.40 21.22
CA ALA A 129 4.19 3.57 20.94
C ALA A 129 2.98 4.41 20.49
N ASP A 130 2.76 5.59 21.11
CA ASP A 130 1.71 6.53 20.73
C ASP A 130 1.99 7.16 19.35
N GLY A 131 3.25 7.47 19.04
CA GLY A 131 3.67 7.92 17.71
C GLY A 131 3.38 6.87 16.62
N ILE A 132 3.72 5.59 16.88
CA ILE A 132 3.38 4.48 15.99
C ILE A 132 1.87 4.37 15.82
N LYS A 133 1.12 4.42 16.92
CA LYS A 133 -0.35 4.37 16.88
C LYS A 133 -0.93 5.50 16.03
N LEU A 134 -0.48 6.73 16.23
CA LEU A 134 -0.93 7.89 15.46
C LEU A 134 -0.68 7.73 13.96
N LEU A 135 0.51 7.24 13.59
CA LEU A 135 0.84 6.93 12.20
C LEU A 135 -0.15 5.91 11.61
N LEU A 136 -0.37 4.80 12.32
CA LEU A 136 -1.26 3.73 11.86
C LEU A 136 -2.72 4.19 11.75
N ASP A 137 -3.23 4.97 12.71
CA ASP A 137 -4.59 5.53 12.68
C ASP A 137 -4.78 6.49 11.49
N ARG A 138 -3.77 7.28 11.14
CA ARG A 138 -3.80 8.13 9.94
C ARG A 138 -3.86 7.30 8.67
N CYS A 139 -3.12 6.19 8.61
CA CYS A 139 -3.13 5.29 7.46
C CYS A 139 -4.50 4.63 7.23
N ILE A 140 -5.28 4.29 8.28
CA ILE A 140 -6.66 3.83 8.12
C ILE A 140 -7.47 4.84 7.30
N ARG A 141 -7.44 6.11 7.70
CA ARG A 141 -8.20 7.17 7.02
C ARG A 141 -7.79 7.33 5.55
N PHE A 142 -6.50 7.14 5.26
CA PHE A 142 -5.99 7.21 3.88
C PHE A 142 -6.43 6.01 3.05
N TYR A 143 -6.48 4.82 3.65
CA TYR A 143 -7.05 3.64 3.03
C TYR A 143 -8.56 3.82 2.75
N ASP A 144 -9.33 4.31 3.74
CA ASP A 144 -10.76 4.56 3.56
C ASP A 144 -11.00 5.51 2.38
N ARG A 145 -10.22 6.61 2.29
CA ARG A 145 -10.27 7.50 1.13
C ARG A 145 -9.96 6.75 -0.17
N GLN A 146 -8.90 5.92 -0.19
CA GLN A 146 -8.50 5.18 -1.40
C GLN A 146 -9.60 4.22 -1.84
N PHE A 147 -10.25 3.51 -0.92
CA PHE A 147 -11.34 2.60 -1.22
C PHE A 147 -12.59 3.34 -1.71
N VAL A 148 -13.00 4.43 -1.05
CA VAL A 148 -14.14 5.26 -1.49
C VAL A 148 -13.91 5.80 -2.90
N THR A 149 -12.71 6.30 -3.19
CA THR A 149 -12.36 6.79 -4.53
C THR A 149 -12.43 5.66 -5.55
N ARG A 150 -11.96 4.47 -5.21
CA ARG A 150 -11.96 3.29 -6.09
C ARG A 150 -13.38 2.77 -6.36
N GLU A 151 -14.22 2.70 -5.32
CA GLU A 151 -15.64 2.34 -5.48
C GLU A 151 -16.38 3.33 -6.40
N THR A 152 -16.14 4.62 -6.23
CA THR A 152 -16.73 5.67 -7.09
C THR A 152 -16.28 5.50 -8.54
N LEU A 153 -14.97 5.30 -8.77
CA LEU A 153 -14.42 5.08 -10.12
C LEU A 153 -14.97 3.79 -10.76
N ASN A 154 -15.08 2.72 -9.98
CA ASN A 154 -15.63 1.45 -10.47
C ASN A 154 -17.12 1.58 -10.80
N SER A 155 -17.89 2.32 -9.99
CA SER A 155 -19.31 2.58 -10.25
C SER A 155 -19.51 3.42 -11.52
N ASP A 156 -18.69 4.46 -11.73
CA ASP A 156 -18.72 5.28 -12.93
C ASP A 156 -18.35 4.47 -14.18
N LEU A 157 -17.29 3.66 -14.08
CA LEU A 157 -16.88 2.76 -15.15
C LEU A 157 -17.97 1.75 -15.51
N LEU A 158 -18.62 1.16 -14.51
CA LEU A 158 -19.72 0.22 -14.72
C LEU A 158 -20.89 0.89 -15.43
N THR A 159 -21.30 2.08 -14.99
CA THR A 159 -22.36 2.86 -15.61
C THR A 159 -22.04 3.20 -17.06
N ARG A 160 -20.81 3.61 -17.35
CA ARG A 160 -20.35 3.89 -18.72
C ARG A 160 -20.34 2.63 -19.59
N PHE A 161 -19.91 1.50 -19.01
CA PHE A 161 -19.91 0.21 -19.70
C PHE A 161 -21.34 -0.28 -20.01
N GLU A 162 -22.26 -0.19 -19.07
CA GLU A 162 -23.67 -0.52 -19.27
C GLU A 162 -24.30 0.36 -20.35
N SER A 163 -24.04 1.66 -20.34
CA SER A 163 -24.52 2.59 -21.37
C SER A 163 -23.94 2.24 -22.74
N LEU A 164 -22.65 1.95 -22.84
CA LEU A 164 -21.99 1.53 -24.07
C LEU A 164 -22.63 0.27 -24.67
N LEU A 165 -22.88 -0.74 -23.81
CA LEU A 165 -23.53 -1.98 -24.26
C LEU A 165 -25.00 -1.72 -24.68
N TYR A 166 -25.72 -0.90 -23.92
CA TYR A 166 -27.10 -0.54 -24.27
C TYR A 166 -27.17 0.13 -25.66
N GLU A 167 -26.34 1.13 -25.92
CA GLU A 167 -26.24 1.79 -27.21
C GLU A 167 -25.86 0.82 -28.33
N TYR A 168 -24.85 -0.03 -28.10
CA TYR A 168 -24.43 -1.02 -29.07
C TYR A 168 -25.57 -1.96 -29.49
N PHE A 169 -26.27 -2.55 -28.52
CA PHE A 169 -27.34 -3.51 -28.81
C PHE A 169 -28.65 -2.87 -29.35
N HIS A 170 -28.78 -1.55 -29.26
CA HIS A 170 -29.91 -0.81 -29.84
C HIS A 170 -29.54 -0.12 -31.16
N SER A 171 -28.32 -0.30 -31.65
CA SER A 171 -27.87 0.14 -32.98
C SER A 171 -27.99 -0.98 -34.03
N SER A 172 -27.54 -0.73 -35.25
CA SER A 172 -27.37 -1.76 -36.28
C SER A 172 -26.07 -2.60 -36.10
N ASP A 173 -25.15 -2.18 -35.24
CA ASP A 173 -23.84 -2.78 -35.09
C ASP A 173 -23.86 -4.27 -34.78
N PRO A 174 -24.78 -4.80 -33.93
CA PRO A 174 -24.86 -6.24 -33.65
C PRO A 174 -25.16 -7.09 -34.88
N LEU A 175 -25.88 -6.56 -35.87
CA LEU A 175 -26.20 -7.25 -37.10
C LEU A 175 -24.98 -7.31 -38.04
N ASP A 176 -24.16 -6.28 -38.03
CA ASP A 176 -23.00 -6.15 -38.90
C ASP A 176 -21.71 -6.74 -38.31
N HIS A 177 -21.53 -6.65 -36.98
CA HIS A 177 -20.30 -6.98 -36.31
C HIS A 177 -20.45 -8.07 -35.21
N GLY A 178 -21.65 -8.51 -34.87
CA GLY A 178 -21.92 -9.53 -33.86
C GLY A 178 -21.79 -9.02 -32.43
N ILE A 179 -21.32 -9.84 -31.49
CA ILE A 179 -21.14 -9.49 -30.06
C ILE A 179 -19.84 -8.68 -29.89
N PRO A 180 -19.85 -7.55 -29.16
CA PRO A 180 -18.66 -6.75 -28.96
C PRO A 180 -17.60 -7.54 -28.16
N THR A 181 -16.35 -7.42 -28.57
CA THR A 181 -15.23 -8.05 -27.87
C THR A 181 -14.83 -7.24 -26.64
N VAL A 182 -14.15 -7.89 -25.66
CA VAL A 182 -13.59 -7.21 -24.49
C VAL A 182 -12.62 -6.09 -24.91
N GLN A 183 -11.79 -6.34 -25.94
CA GLN A 183 -10.89 -5.34 -26.48
C GLN A 183 -11.61 -4.12 -27.03
N TRP A 184 -12.66 -4.32 -27.83
CA TRP A 184 -13.48 -3.23 -28.37
C TRP A 184 -14.12 -2.38 -27.23
N CYS A 185 -14.64 -3.04 -26.18
CA CYS A 185 -15.20 -2.33 -25.04
C CYS A 185 -14.13 -1.51 -24.30
N ALA A 186 -12.95 -2.10 -24.10
CA ALA A 186 -11.84 -1.43 -23.43
C ALA A 186 -11.33 -0.21 -24.20
N ASP A 187 -11.21 -0.32 -25.53
CA ASP A 187 -10.82 0.79 -26.41
C ASP A 187 -11.87 1.93 -26.37
N LYS A 188 -13.16 1.60 -26.41
CA LYS A 188 -14.24 2.59 -26.33
C LYS A 188 -14.32 3.28 -24.96
N LEU A 189 -13.98 2.59 -23.90
CA LEU A 189 -13.93 3.13 -22.55
C LEU A 189 -12.59 3.83 -22.22
N CYS A 190 -11.64 3.83 -23.15
CA CYS A 190 -10.29 4.39 -22.99
C CYS A 190 -9.54 3.79 -21.78
N LEU A 191 -9.63 2.47 -21.58
CA LEU A 191 -9.01 1.78 -20.44
C LEU A 191 -7.53 1.44 -20.67
N PHE A 192 -7.04 1.51 -21.90
CA PHE A 192 -5.63 1.32 -22.25
C PHE A 192 -5.13 2.57 -23.00
N GLN A 193 -4.08 3.19 -22.47
CA GLN A 193 -3.22 4.13 -23.18
C GLN A 193 -1.82 3.55 -23.21
#